data_5aefb4b13b94d98eecff25109f196f49
#
_entry.id   5aefb4b13b94d98eecff25109f196f49
#
_cell.length_a   1.000
_cell.length_b   1.000
_cell.length_c   1.000
_cell.angle_alpha   90.00
_cell.angle_beta   90.00
_cell.angle_gamma   90.00
#
_symmetry.space_group_name_H-M   'P 1'
#
loop_
_entity.id
_entity.type
_entity.pdbx_description
1 polymer ?
#
loop_
_entity_poly.entity_id
_entity_poly.type
_entity_poly.pdbx_seq_one_letter_code
_entity_poly.pdbx_strand_id
1 'polypeptide(L)'
;MYLKAGERKTVRIPFDDKSFRYWNVRAKQWETEEGRYTVMIGASSRDIRLSGEISLEGTTDIYPYYTNRIPSYYSGDIRKVSNSEFQELLGMPVPSGKWGGELTANDAICQMYYAKSPLARFVYKILTDKKKKSEEAGKPDLNILFIYNMPFRAIAKMTGGMVSMEMVNGIVTMVNGHFFRGLGTAVTGFFRNRRKNKKYRKKITRG
;
A
#
# COMPACT_ATOMS: atom_id res chain seq x y z
N MET A 1 -16.92 -23.28 17.82
CA MET A 1 -17.79 -24.23 18.57
C MET A 1 -17.18 -25.60 18.45
N TYR A 2 -16.98 -26.30 19.56
CA TYR A 2 -16.47 -27.67 19.58
C TYR A 2 -17.66 -28.66 19.66
N LEU A 3 -17.59 -29.75 18.87
CA LEU A 3 -18.55 -30.85 18.88
C LEU A 3 -17.81 -32.14 19.20
N LYS A 4 -18.37 -32.95 20.07
CA LYS A 4 -17.87 -34.32 20.32
C LYS A 4 -18.31 -35.25 19.19
N ALA A 5 -17.64 -36.39 19.05
CA ALA A 5 -18.07 -37.39 18.07
C ALA A 5 -19.52 -37.83 18.31
N GLY A 6 -20.36 -37.77 17.27
CA GLY A 6 -21.79 -38.06 17.33
C GLY A 6 -22.67 -36.92 17.88
N GLU A 7 -22.13 -35.85 18.39
CA GLU A 7 -22.90 -34.72 18.89
C GLU A 7 -23.52 -33.91 17.74
N ARG A 8 -24.79 -33.51 17.90
CA ARG A 8 -25.49 -32.61 16.98
C ARG A 8 -25.85 -31.33 17.73
N LYS A 9 -25.66 -30.18 17.06
CA LYS A 9 -26.02 -28.89 17.66
C LYS A 9 -26.69 -28.02 16.60
N THR A 10 -27.83 -27.41 16.99
CA THR A 10 -28.46 -26.38 16.17
C THR A 10 -27.81 -25.03 16.48
N VAL A 11 -27.33 -24.35 15.46
CA VAL A 11 -26.74 -23.02 15.58
C VAL A 11 -27.66 -22.04 14.87
N ARG A 12 -27.94 -20.92 15.52
CA ARG A 12 -28.61 -19.77 14.91
C ARG A 12 -27.58 -18.71 14.65
N ILE A 13 -27.43 -18.32 13.39
CA ILE A 13 -26.54 -17.24 12.96
C ILE A 13 -27.44 -16.10 12.49
N PRO A 14 -27.67 -15.08 13.34
CA PRO A 14 -28.45 -13.93 12.91
C PRO A 14 -27.64 -13.11 11.92
N PHE A 15 -28.28 -12.65 10.89
CA PHE A 15 -27.75 -11.64 9.98
C PHE A 15 -28.85 -10.58 9.76
N ASP A 16 -28.42 -9.34 9.66
CA ASP A 16 -29.27 -8.19 9.46
C ASP A 16 -29.10 -7.61 8.05
N ASP A 17 -29.77 -6.51 7.77
CA ASP A 17 -29.69 -5.79 6.52
C ASP A 17 -28.26 -5.32 6.16
N LYS A 18 -27.37 -5.14 7.16
CA LYS A 18 -25.97 -4.79 6.92
C LYS A 18 -25.20 -5.86 6.16
N SER A 19 -25.64 -7.13 6.26
CA SER A 19 -25.04 -8.25 5.53
C SER A 19 -25.24 -8.15 4.02
N PHE A 20 -26.18 -7.34 3.55
CA PHE A 20 -26.53 -7.17 2.13
C PHE A 20 -26.21 -5.79 1.59
N ARG A 21 -25.69 -4.89 2.43
CA ARG A 21 -25.39 -3.52 2.03
C ARG A 21 -24.07 -3.44 1.30
N TYR A 22 -24.04 -2.57 0.31
CA TYR A 22 -22.84 -2.11 -0.37
C TYR A 22 -22.73 -0.59 -0.26
N TRP A 23 -21.50 -0.07 -0.40
CA TRP A 23 -21.30 1.38 -0.45
C TRP A 23 -21.58 1.89 -1.86
N ASN A 24 -22.64 2.70 -2.01
CA ASN A 24 -22.94 3.35 -3.27
C ASN A 24 -22.10 4.62 -3.39
N VAL A 25 -21.12 4.62 -4.29
CA VAL A 25 -20.18 5.75 -4.47
C VAL A 25 -20.83 7.02 -5.00
N ARG A 26 -21.98 6.90 -5.68
CA ARG A 26 -22.75 8.03 -6.21
C ARG A 26 -23.71 8.60 -5.18
N ALA A 27 -24.42 7.74 -4.47
CA ALA A 27 -25.31 8.13 -3.37
C ALA A 27 -24.53 8.55 -2.11
N LYS A 28 -23.25 8.16 -2.00
CA LYS A 28 -22.36 8.38 -0.85
C LYS A 28 -22.95 7.85 0.46
N GLN A 29 -23.59 6.69 0.39
CA GLN A 29 -24.19 6.00 1.54
C GLN A 29 -24.27 4.48 1.32
N TRP A 30 -24.59 3.78 2.39
CA TRP A 30 -24.82 2.34 2.35
C TRP A 30 -26.20 2.04 1.80
N GLU A 31 -26.26 1.20 0.75
CA GLU A 31 -27.46 0.82 0.05
C GLU A 31 -27.58 -0.69 -0.08
N THR A 32 -28.79 -1.19 -0.24
CA THR A 32 -29.07 -2.57 -0.61
C THR A 32 -29.55 -2.58 -2.07
N GLU A 33 -29.00 -3.46 -2.87
CA GLU A 33 -29.45 -3.64 -4.25
C GLU A 33 -30.68 -4.52 -4.28
N GLU A 34 -31.66 -4.16 -5.12
CA GLU A 34 -32.82 -5.01 -5.37
C GLU A 34 -32.37 -6.31 -6.04
N GLY A 35 -32.86 -7.43 -5.55
CA GLY A 35 -32.57 -8.70 -6.18
C GLY A 35 -32.75 -9.92 -5.31
N ARG A 36 -32.40 -11.05 -5.90
CA ARG A 36 -32.45 -12.36 -5.27
C ARG A 36 -31.05 -12.71 -4.77
N TYR A 37 -30.94 -12.95 -3.49
CA TYR A 37 -29.70 -13.32 -2.81
C TYR A 37 -29.74 -14.80 -2.44
N THR A 38 -28.65 -15.50 -2.67
CA THR A 38 -28.51 -16.90 -2.26
C THR A 38 -27.64 -16.98 -1.01
N VAL A 39 -28.24 -17.43 0.09
CA VAL A 39 -27.52 -17.72 1.32
C VAL A 39 -27.02 -19.15 1.25
N MET A 40 -25.72 -19.34 1.35
CA MET A 40 -25.07 -20.65 1.22
C MET A 40 -24.40 -21.04 2.53
N ILE A 41 -24.54 -22.29 2.93
CA ILE A 41 -23.86 -22.89 4.08
C ILE A 41 -23.02 -24.05 3.56
N GLY A 42 -21.73 -24.03 3.81
CA GLY A 42 -20.81 -25.03 3.33
C GLY A 42 -19.63 -25.26 4.26
N ALA A 43 -18.90 -26.33 4.04
CA ALA A 43 -17.61 -26.58 4.70
C ALA A 43 -16.49 -25.70 4.12
N SER A 44 -16.66 -25.22 2.89
CA SER A 44 -15.81 -24.24 2.20
C SER A 44 -16.62 -23.54 1.11
N SER A 45 -16.04 -22.53 0.46
CA SER A 45 -16.63 -21.85 -0.71
C SER A 45 -16.87 -22.77 -1.91
N ARG A 46 -16.29 -23.97 -1.92
CA ARG A 46 -16.45 -25.00 -2.98
C ARG A 46 -17.22 -26.23 -2.53
N ASP A 47 -17.52 -26.37 -1.23
CA ASP A 47 -18.29 -27.48 -0.65
C ASP A 47 -19.54 -26.94 0.04
N ILE A 48 -20.50 -26.52 -0.81
CA ILE A 48 -21.80 -25.99 -0.37
C ILE A 48 -22.72 -27.15 -0.01
N ARG A 49 -23.27 -27.12 1.19
CA ARG A 49 -24.14 -28.18 1.73
C ARG A 49 -25.61 -27.80 1.74
N LEU A 50 -25.89 -26.54 1.99
CA LEU A 50 -27.24 -25.99 2.01
C LEU A 50 -27.26 -24.64 1.32
N SER A 51 -28.36 -24.34 0.65
CA SER A 51 -28.61 -23.03 0.07
C SER A 51 -30.06 -22.64 0.28
N GLY A 52 -30.31 -21.36 0.43
CA GLY A 52 -31.64 -20.77 0.52
C GLY A 52 -31.66 -19.44 -0.22
N GLU A 53 -32.80 -19.04 -0.74
CA GLU A 53 -32.97 -17.77 -1.44
C GLU A 53 -33.78 -16.78 -0.58
N ILE A 54 -33.39 -15.51 -0.67
CA ILE A 54 -34.11 -14.38 -0.09
C ILE A 54 -34.19 -13.28 -1.13
N SER A 55 -35.36 -12.68 -1.31
CA SER A 55 -35.53 -11.50 -2.16
C SER A 55 -35.52 -10.25 -1.29
N LEU A 56 -34.75 -9.25 -1.70
CA LEU A 56 -34.67 -7.96 -1.03
C LEU A 56 -35.12 -6.85 -1.97
N GLU A 57 -35.77 -5.84 -1.41
CA GLU A 57 -36.07 -4.60 -2.12
C GLU A 57 -34.85 -3.68 -2.08
N GLY A 58 -34.64 -2.94 -3.15
CA GLY A 58 -33.60 -1.93 -3.25
C GLY A 58 -33.90 -0.72 -2.36
N THR A 59 -32.86 -0.11 -1.82
CA THR A 59 -32.98 1.12 -1.02
C THR A 59 -32.76 2.38 -1.84
N THR A 60 -32.30 2.25 -3.09
CA THR A 60 -32.07 3.38 -4.00
C THR A 60 -32.17 2.97 -5.46
N ASP A 61 -32.62 3.91 -6.31
CA ASP A 61 -32.59 3.78 -7.77
C ASP A 61 -31.28 4.32 -8.38
N ILE A 62 -30.36 4.83 -7.54
CA ILE A 62 -29.10 5.39 -8.00
C ILE A 62 -28.12 4.26 -8.29
N TYR A 63 -27.94 3.93 -9.57
CA TYR A 63 -26.97 2.92 -9.99
C TYR A 63 -25.53 3.36 -9.64
N PRO A 64 -24.74 2.55 -8.91
CA PRO A 64 -23.47 2.99 -8.36
C PRO A 64 -22.36 3.16 -9.38
N TYR A 65 -22.53 2.61 -10.59
CA TYR A 65 -21.47 2.52 -11.59
C TYR A 65 -21.78 3.28 -12.86
N TYR A 66 -20.74 3.74 -13.54
CA TYR A 66 -20.84 4.39 -14.84
C TYR A 66 -20.45 3.43 -15.98
N THR A 67 -21.23 2.35 -16.16
CA THR A 67 -20.91 1.29 -17.13
C THR A 67 -20.60 1.81 -18.53
N ASN A 68 -21.31 2.86 -18.98
CA ASN A 68 -21.10 3.45 -20.31
C ASN A 68 -19.77 4.20 -20.43
N ARG A 69 -19.16 4.61 -19.31
CA ARG A 69 -17.90 5.36 -19.29
C ARG A 69 -16.67 4.47 -19.14
N ILE A 70 -16.87 3.29 -18.56
CA ILE A 70 -15.80 2.34 -18.26
C ILE A 70 -16.15 0.90 -18.70
N PRO A 71 -16.60 0.71 -19.96
CA PRO A 71 -17.12 -0.59 -20.43
C PRO A 71 -16.08 -1.73 -20.35
N SER A 72 -14.78 -1.42 -20.56
CA SER A 72 -13.73 -2.45 -20.50
C SER A 72 -13.56 -3.05 -19.10
N TYR A 73 -13.84 -2.30 -18.03
CA TYR A 73 -13.81 -2.84 -16.67
C TYR A 73 -14.94 -3.84 -16.43
N TYR A 74 -16.11 -3.64 -17.02
CA TYR A 74 -17.24 -4.56 -16.87
C TYR A 74 -17.16 -5.79 -17.79
N SER A 75 -16.43 -5.69 -18.91
CA SER A 75 -16.18 -6.86 -19.77
C SER A 75 -15.18 -7.85 -19.15
N GLY A 76 -14.42 -7.42 -18.14
CA GLY A 76 -13.35 -8.22 -17.53
C GLY A 76 -12.09 -8.35 -18.39
N ASP A 77 -12.04 -7.73 -19.57
CA ASP A 77 -10.83 -7.71 -20.41
C ASP A 77 -9.95 -6.52 -20.06
N ILE A 78 -9.16 -6.69 -19.00
CA ILE A 78 -8.25 -5.66 -18.47
C ILE A 78 -7.22 -5.16 -19.49
N ARG A 79 -6.93 -5.94 -20.54
CA ARG A 79 -5.98 -5.54 -21.61
C ARG A 79 -6.55 -4.46 -22.52
N LYS A 80 -7.86 -4.26 -22.52
CA LYS A 80 -8.55 -3.25 -23.33
C LYS A 80 -8.83 -1.94 -22.59
N VAL A 81 -8.50 -1.86 -21.31
CA VAL A 81 -8.67 -0.64 -20.52
C VAL A 81 -7.81 0.47 -21.10
N SER A 82 -8.45 1.52 -21.58
CA SER A 82 -7.77 2.70 -22.09
C SER A 82 -7.38 3.66 -20.97
N ASN A 83 -6.41 4.56 -21.23
CA ASN A 83 -6.06 5.62 -20.29
C ASN A 83 -7.26 6.54 -19.98
N SER A 84 -8.16 6.76 -20.94
CA SER A 84 -9.36 7.56 -20.74
C SER A 84 -10.36 6.90 -19.80
N GLU A 85 -10.59 5.59 -19.93
CA GLU A 85 -11.42 4.85 -18.98
C GLU A 85 -10.81 4.83 -17.57
N PHE A 86 -9.48 4.67 -17.49
CA PHE A 86 -8.79 4.72 -16.20
C PHE A 86 -8.88 6.10 -15.55
N GLN A 87 -8.76 7.18 -16.32
CA GLN A 87 -8.95 8.55 -15.82
C GLN A 87 -10.37 8.80 -15.31
N GLU A 88 -11.36 8.25 -15.99
CA GLU A 88 -12.76 8.35 -15.56
C GLU A 88 -12.97 7.68 -14.18
N LEU A 89 -12.37 6.50 -13.98
CA LEU A 89 -12.42 5.79 -12.70
C LEU A 89 -11.62 6.52 -11.62
N LEU A 90 -10.44 7.05 -11.96
CA LEU A 90 -9.54 7.77 -11.06
C LEU A 90 -10.11 9.13 -10.64
N GLY A 91 -10.98 9.73 -11.47
CA GLY A 91 -11.54 11.08 -11.24
C GLY A 91 -10.54 12.22 -11.51
N MET A 92 -9.39 11.93 -12.09
CA MET A 92 -8.34 12.89 -12.43
C MET A 92 -7.48 12.37 -13.60
N PRO A 93 -6.76 13.24 -14.31
CA PRO A 93 -5.84 12.83 -15.37
C PRO A 93 -4.78 11.85 -14.82
N VAL A 94 -4.44 10.83 -15.62
CA VAL A 94 -3.33 9.92 -15.26
C VAL A 94 -2.06 10.76 -15.12
N PRO A 95 -1.35 10.70 -13.99
CA PRO A 95 -0.11 11.43 -13.81
C PRO A 95 0.88 11.10 -14.94
N SER A 96 1.45 12.13 -15.55
CA SER A 96 2.51 11.91 -16.53
C SER A 96 3.64 11.15 -15.87
N GLY A 97 4.20 10.15 -16.54
CA GLY A 97 5.35 9.38 -16.02
C GLY A 97 6.63 10.21 -15.87
N LYS A 98 6.56 11.52 -16.10
CA LYS A 98 7.66 12.44 -15.87
C LYS A 98 7.63 12.87 -14.41
N TRP A 99 8.64 12.47 -13.68
CA TRP A 99 8.87 12.96 -12.33
C TRP A 99 9.20 14.46 -12.38
N GLY A 100 8.35 15.30 -11.83
CA GLY A 100 8.54 16.76 -11.83
C GLY A 100 8.77 17.37 -10.45
N GLY A 101 8.72 16.57 -9.39
CA GLY A 101 8.80 17.01 -8.00
C GLY A 101 10.15 16.78 -7.32
N GLU A 102 10.21 17.17 -6.06
CA GLU A 102 11.29 16.76 -5.16
C GLU A 102 10.98 15.40 -4.55
N LEU A 103 12.01 14.60 -4.33
CA LEU A 103 11.88 13.34 -3.60
C LEU A 103 11.55 13.63 -2.13
N THR A 104 10.75 12.76 -1.56
CA THR A 104 10.32 12.81 -0.16
C THR A 104 10.80 11.59 0.63
N ALA A 105 10.62 11.58 1.93
CA ALA A 105 10.93 10.41 2.74
C ALA A 105 10.07 9.17 2.41
N ASN A 106 8.95 9.35 1.72
CA ASN A 106 8.05 8.26 1.31
C ASN A 106 8.46 7.64 -0.04
N ASP A 107 9.30 8.31 -0.81
CA ASP A 107 9.74 7.82 -2.10
C ASP A 107 10.76 6.69 -1.94
N ALA A 108 10.72 5.74 -2.88
CA ALA A 108 11.64 4.60 -2.86
C ALA A 108 13.07 5.02 -3.26
N ILE A 109 14.08 4.32 -2.73
CA ILE A 109 15.48 4.59 -3.04
C ILE A 109 15.76 4.48 -4.55
N CYS A 110 15.08 3.61 -5.29
CA CYS A 110 15.19 3.52 -6.74
C CYS A 110 14.79 4.81 -7.46
N GLN A 111 13.96 5.65 -6.84
CA GLN A 111 13.57 6.94 -7.40
C GLN A 111 14.70 7.98 -7.35
N MET A 112 15.86 7.67 -6.74
CA MET A 112 17.10 8.46 -6.92
C MET A 112 17.55 8.57 -8.38
N TYR A 113 16.96 7.80 -9.29
CA TYR A 113 17.07 8.05 -10.72
C TYR A 113 16.75 9.51 -11.08
N TYR A 114 15.76 10.10 -10.40
CA TYR A 114 15.32 11.48 -10.59
C TYR A 114 16.03 12.50 -9.70
N ALA A 115 17.03 12.07 -8.92
CA ALA A 115 17.72 12.93 -7.99
C ALA A 115 18.42 14.10 -8.71
N LYS A 116 18.35 15.29 -8.12
CA LYS A 116 19.08 16.46 -8.61
C LYS A 116 20.58 16.40 -8.24
N SER A 117 20.91 15.71 -7.14
CA SER A 117 22.29 15.54 -6.67
C SER A 117 23.09 14.56 -7.53
N PRO A 118 24.26 14.96 -8.07
CA PRO A 118 25.15 14.05 -8.79
C PRO A 118 25.62 12.86 -7.92
N LEU A 119 25.89 13.11 -6.64
CA LEU A 119 26.28 12.08 -5.69
C LEU A 119 25.19 11.04 -5.50
N ALA A 120 23.92 11.47 -5.36
CA ALA A 120 22.80 10.56 -5.23
C ALA A 120 22.61 9.72 -6.51
N ARG A 121 22.77 10.32 -7.70
CA ARG A 121 22.75 9.58 -8.97
C ARG A 121 23.89 8.56 -9.09
N PHE A 122 25.06 8.88 -8.57
CA PHE A 122 26.17 7.93 -8.52
C PHE A 122 25.86 6.73 -7.61
N VAL A 123 25.30 6.97 -6.39
CA VAL A 123 24.85 5.91 -5.49
C VAL A 123 23.76 5.05 -6.15
N TYR A 124 22.80 5.68 -6.81
CA TYR A 124 21.77 5.00 -7.58
C TYR A 124 22.37 4.06 -8.64
N LYS A 125 23.36 4.55 -9.40
CA LYS A 125 24.06 3.76 -10.43
C LYS A 125 24.71 2.51 -9.82
N ILE A 126 25.43 2.65 -8.70
CA ILE A 126 26.05 1.50 -8.01
C ILE A 126 24.98 0.46 -7.61
N LEU A 127 23.85 0.89 -7.04
CA LEU A 127 22.78 -0.01 -6.64
C LEU A 127 22.15 -0.71 -7.84
N THR A 128 21.92 0.02 -8.92
CA THR A 128 21.34 -0.51 -10.17
C THR A 128 22.27 -1.52 -10.83
N ASP A 129 23.58 -1.21 -10.90
CA ASP A 129 24.58 -2.10 -11.49
C ASP A 129 24.70 -3.42 -10.70
N LYS A 130 24.68 -3.35 -9.36
CA LYS A 130 24.69 -4.54 -8.49
C LYS A 130 23.40 -5.37 -8.67
N LYS A 131 22.23 -4.70 -8.70
CA LYS A 131 20.95 -5.34 -8.97
C LYS A 131 21.00 -6.11 -10.29
N LYS A 132 21.37 -5.43 -11.37
CA LYS A 132 21.48 -5.99 -12.72
C LYS A 132 22.42 -7.19 -12.79
N LYS A 133 23.61 -7.09 -12.20
CA LYS A 133 24.58 -8.21 -12.14
C LYS A 133 24.00 -9.44 -11.43
N SER A 134 23.24 -9.26 -10.34
CA SER A 134 22.64 -10.38 -9.62
C SER A 134 21.50 -11.03 -10.41
N GLU A 135 20.74 -10.24 -11.17
CA GLU A 135 19.68 -10.73 -12.05
C GLU A 135 20.25 -11.50 -13.25
N GLU A 136 21.28 -10.96 -13.92
CA GLU A 136 21.99 -11.61 -15.03
C GLU A 136 22.67 -12.93 -14.62
N ALA A 137 23.10 -13.04 -13.35
CA ALA A 137 23.64 -14.28 -12.81
C ALA A 137 22.56 -15.31 -12.46
N GLY A 138 21.27 -15.03 -12.72
CA GLY A 138 20.15 -15.92 -12.40
C GLY A 138 19.90 -16.08 -10.89
N LYS A 139 20.52 -15.28 -10.05
CA LYS A 139 20.39 -15.30 -8.58
C LYS A 139 20.17 -13.88 -8.06
N PRO A 140 18.94 -13.34 -8.17
CA PRO A 140 18.62 -12.00 -7.68
C PRO A 140 18.97 -11.86 -6.18
N ASP A 141 19.74 -10.82 -5.85
CA ASP A 141 20.08 -10.51 -4.46
C ASP A 141 18.88 -9.81 -3.79
N LEU A 142 18.22 -10.54 -2.88
CA LEU A 142 17.03 -10.06 -2.18
C LEU A 142 17.33 -8.84 -1.30
N ASN A 143 18.55 -8.71 -0.74
CA ASN A 143 18.92 -7.55 0.07
C ASN A 143 19.04 -6.31 -0.79
N ILE A 144 19.63 -6.44 -1.98
CA ILE A 144 19.73 -5.33 -2.94
C ILE A 144 18.34 -4.93 -3.43
N LEU A 145 17.48 -5.90 -3.79
CA LEU A 145 16.11 -5.64 -4.21
C LEU A 145 15.31 -4.95 -3.10
N PHE A 146 15.50 -5.39 -1.86
CA PHE A 146 14.85 -4.78 -0.71
C PHE A 146 15.29 -3.32 -0.52
N ILE A 147 16.60 -3.04 -0.50
CA ILE A 147 17.14 -1.68 -0.38
C ILE A 147 16.67 -0.81 -1.54
N TYR A 148 16.69 -1.35 -2.76
CA TYR A 148 16.32 -0.63 -3.98
C TYR A 148 14.86 -0.15 -3.94
N ASN A 149 13.96 -0.98 -3.42
CA ASN A 149 12.52 -0.71 -3.40
C ASN A 149 11.99 -0.10 -2.10
N MET A 150 12.80 -0.04 -1.04
CA MET A 150 12.33 0.53 0.23
C MET A 150 12.25 2.07 0.17
N PRO A 151 11.29 2.70 0.85
CA PRO A 151 11.23 4.15 0.98
C PRO A 151 12.36 4.68 1.87
N PHE A 152 12.81 5.93 1.64
CA PHE A 152 13.86 6.55 2.46
C PHE A 152 13.59 6.48 3.95
N ARG A 153 12.32 6.66 4.38
CA ARG A 153 11.92 6.56 5.80
C ARG A 153 12.23 5.21 6.44
N ALA A 154 12.31 4.14 5.64
CA ALA A 154 12.63 2.81 6.14
C ALA A 154 14.06 2.73 6.71
N ILE A 155 14.98 3.58 6.26
CA ILE A 155 16.34 3.67 6.80
C ILE A 155 16.29 3.93 8.31
N ALA A 156 15.43 4.85 8.77
CA ALA A 156 15.29 5.13 10.21
C ALA A 156 14.76 3.92 10.99
N LYS A 157 13.81 3.18 10.41
CA LYS A 157 13.19 2.01 11.06
C LYS A 157 14.16 0.81 11.12
N MET A 158 14.94 0.60 10.05
CA MET A 158 15.77 -0.59 9.90
C MET A 158 17.12 -0.51 10.59
N THR A 159 17.56 0.68 10.98
CA THR A 159 18.86 0.89 11.64
C THR A 159 18.81 0.76 13.17
N GLY A 160 17.73 0.22 13.74
CA GLY A 160 17.61 -0.01 15.18
C GLY A 160 17.81 1.25 16.03
N GLY A 161 17.38 2.41 15.53
CA GLY A 161 17.49 3.69 16.23
C GLY A 161 18.83 4.42 16.03
N MET A 162 19.73 3.89 15.19
CA MET A 162 20.99 4.60 14.83
C MET A 162 20.71 5.82 13.96
N VAL A 163 19.78 5.72 13.04
CA VAL A 163 19.36 6.81 12.14
C VAL A 163 17.98 7.29 12.56
N SER A 164 17.83 8.59 12.80
CA SER A 164 16.55 9.23 13.09
C SER A 164 15.84 9.71 11.83
N MET A 165 14.53 9.97 11.90
CA MET A 165 13.79 10.58 10.78
C MET A 165 14.34 11.96 10.39
N GLU A 166 14.89 12.72 11.34
CA GLU A 166 15.55 13.99 11.04
C GLU A 166 16.78 13.80 10.15
N MET A 167 17.57 12.74 10.41
CA MET A 167 18.72 12.39 9.55
C MET A 167 18.23 11.94 8.18
N VAL A 168 17.15 11.15 8.08
CA VAL A 168 16.56 10.76 6.80
C VAL A 168 16.10 11.97 6.00
N ASN A 169 15.45 12.94 6.64
CA ASN A 169 15.05 14.18 5.97
C ASN A 169 16.27 14.97 5.47
N GLY A 170 17.37 14.97 6.23
CA GLY A 170 18.65 15.53 5.78
C GLY A 170 19.19 14.82 4.52
N ILE A 171 19.14 13.47 4.50
CA ILE A 171 19.54 12.68 3.33
C ILE A 171 18.67 13.04 2.11
N VAL A 172 17.36 13.08 2.27
CA VAL A 172 16.42 13.43 1.19
C VAL A 172 16.69 14.85 0.67
N THR A 173 16.98 15.79 1.56
CA THR A 173 17.36 17.17 1.19
C THR A 173 18.65 17.19 0.36
N MET A 174 19.65 16.37 0.71
CA MET A 174 20.88 16.21 -0.09
C MET A 174 20.59 15.57 -1.46
N VAL A 175 19.72 14.56 -1.51
CA VAL A 175 19.31 13.90 -2.74
C VAL A 175 18.63 14.87 -3.71
N ASN A 176 17.87 15.82 -3.20
CA ASN A 176 17.21 16.88 -3.96
C ASN A 176 18.17 18.03 -4.40
N GLY A 177 19.47 17.90 -4.14
CA GLY A 177 20.49 18.85 -4.59
C GLY A 177 20.90 19.91 -3.57
N HIS A 178 20.27 19.93 -2.39
CA HIS A 178 20.59 20.90 -1.31
C HIS A 178 21.61 20.32 -0.32
N PHE A 179 22.83 20.02 -0.81
CA PHE A 179 23.83 19.24 -0.07
C PHE A 179 24.14 19.80 1.30
N PHE A 180 24.57 21.07 1.42
CA PHE A 180 24.99 21.66 2.70
C PHE A 180 23.84 21.77 3.69
N ARG A 181 22.65 22.13 3.24
CA ARG A 181 21.46 22.19 4.07
C ARG A 181 21.08 20.80 4.60
N GLY A 182 21.10 19.79 3.74
CA GLY A 182 20.79 18.41 4.12
C GLY A 182 21.85 17.83 5.07
N LEU A 183 23.14 18.12 4.83
CA LEU A 183 24.23 17.71 5.70
C LEU A 183 24.08 18.33 7.09
N GLY A 184 23.80 19.63 7.19
CA GLY A 184 23.55 20.31 8.47
C GLY A 184 22.39 19.64 9.25
N THR A 185 21.29 19.35 8.56
CA THR A 185 20.13 18.65 9.16
C THR A 185 20.50 17.24 9.64
N ALA A 186 21.25 16.49 8.84
CA ALA A 186 21.67 15.13 9.18
C ALA A 186 22.62 15.11 10.39
N VAL A 187 23.61 16.01 10.43
CA VAL A 187 24.57 16.13 11.55
C VAL A 187 23.87 16.56 12.84
N THR A 188 23.02 17.56 12.76
CA THR A 188 22.22 18.01 13.94
C THR A 188 21.34 16.88 14.44
N GLY A 189 20.67 16.17 13.52
CA GLY A 189 19.86 14.99 13.80
C GLY A 189 20.66 13.88 14.48
N PHE A 190 21.90 13.63 14.03
CA PHE A 190 22.81 12.64 14.64
C PHE A 190 23.11 12.96 16.12
N PHE A 191 23.54 14.17 16.43
CA PHE A 191 23.84 14.55 17.81
C PHE A 191 22.60 14.52 18.71
N ARG A 192 21.46 14.97 18.19
CA ARG A 192 20.17 14.92 18.91
C ARG A 192 19.73 13.50 19.17
N ASN A 193 19.85 12.61 18.18
CA ASN A 193 19.52 11.19 18.31
C ASN A 193 20.43 10.49 19.33
N ARG A 194 21.73 10.74 19.27
CA ARG A 194 22.70 10.19 20.23
C ARG A 194 22.38 10.58 21.68
N ARG A 195 22.00 11.85 21.90
CA ARG A 195 21.56 12.34 23.24
C ARG A 195 20.29 11.61 23.71
N LYS A 196 19.29 11.44 22.84
CA LYS A 196 18.06 10.69 23.14
C LYS A 196 18.37 9.24 23.49
N ASN A 197 19.12 8.53 22.67
CA ASN A 197 19.48 7.14 22.90
C ASN A 197 20.25 6.94 24.22
N LYS A 198 21.15 7.87 24.58
CA LYS A 198 21.84 7.83 25.87
C LYS A 198 20.87 7.98 27.06
N LYS A 199 19.85 8.85 26.94
CA LYS A 199 18.81 8.99 27.99
C LYS A 199 17.96 7.72 28.12
N TYR A 200 17.58 7.08 27.02
CA TYR A 200 16.81 5.83 27.03
C TYR A 200 17.61 4.68 27.68
N ARG A 201 18.87 4.49 27.30
CA ARG A 201 19.72 3.47 27.89
C ARG A 201 19.86 3.64 29.41
N LYS A 202 20.04 4.89 29.91
CA LYS A 202 20.08 5.17 31.35
C LYS A 202 18.78 4.86 32.08
N LYS A 203 17.61 4.97 31.41
CA LYS A 203 16.33 4.62 32.03
C LYS A 203 16.17 3.09 32.17
N ILE A 204 16.58 2.32 31.14
CA ILE A 204 16.48 0.85 31.14
C ILE A 204 17.43 0.23 32.19
N THR A 205 18.62 0.81 32.43
CA THR A 205 19.58 0.29 33.40
C THR A 205 19.29 0.69 34.85
N ARG A 206 18.29 1.55 35.11
CA ARG A 206 17.90 2.02 36.44
C ARG A 206 16.54 1.51 36.93
N GLY A 207 15.80 0.79 36.11
CA GLY A 207 14.59 0.05 36.44
C GLY A 207 14.83 -1.44 36.39
#